data_dce0a189c63a7c2d5d83ed48b6de6083
#
_entry.id   dce0a189c63a7c2d5d83ed48b6de6083
#
_cell.length_a   1.000
_cell.length_b   1.000
_cell.length_c   1.000
_cell.angle_alpha   90.00
_cell.angle_beta   90.00
_cell.angle_gamma   90.00
#
_symmetry.space_group_name_H-M   'P 1'
#
loop_
_entity.id
_entity.type
_entity.pdbx_description
1 polymer ?
#
loop_
_entity_poly.entity_id
_entity_poly.type
_entity_poly.pdbx_seq_one_letter_code
_entity_poly.pdbx_strand_id
1 'polypeptide(L)'
;MKRFYLIITILFVGVSALWSQHANVIWNTPSRNSSESMPCGGGDIGMNIWVEDGDVMFYVSRSGTFDENNCQLKQGRVRLRLSPNPFKDAKDFRQELKLKDGYVEIAAGNTQIQFWVDVFHPIIHVEVTNAQPLQTEVFYENWRYQERPVRKGEGQQCSYKWAPPKGTVTESDCVSVNTNQLLFYHRNPEQTVFDVVVAQQGMNEVKSQMMNPLKNLTFGGTLFGENLEFAGTADDVYAGTDYRAWKFRSSKAARKEHFCIVLHTDQTEIGRASCRERV
;
A
#
# COMPACT_ATOMS: atom_id res chain seq x y z
N MET A 1 -8.85 -53.86 27.72
CA MET A 1 -9.52 -52.85 26.87
C MET A 1 -9.18 -51.40 27.23
N LYS A 2 -9.31 -50.94 28.51
CA LYS A 2 -8.99 -49.53 28.89
C LYS A 2 -7.57 -49.06 28.54
N ARG A 3 -6.55 -49.89 28.62
CA ARG A 3 -5.16 -49.52 28.27
C ARG A 3 -4.93 -49.38 26.76
N PHE A 4 -5.68 -50.09 25.95
CA PHE A 4 -5.60 -50.01 24.50
C PHE A 4 -6.19 -48.68 23.95
N TYR A 5 -7.29 -48.21 24.53
CA TYR A 5 -7.89 -46.90 24.20
C TYR A 5 -7.00 -45.73 24.61
N LEU A 6 -6.25 -45.83 25.71
CA LEU A 6 -5.34 -44.79 26.14
C LEU A 6 -4.17 -44.63 25.16
N ILE A 7 -3.63 -45.75 24.64
CA ILE A 7 -2.54 -45.71 23.64
C ILE A 7 -3.01 -45.10 22.29
N ILE A 8 -4.22 -45.46 21.84
CA ILE A 8 -4.83 -44.91 20.63
C ILE A 8 -5.09 -43.40 20.80
N THR A 9 -5.57 -42.95 21.92
CA THR A 9 -5.81 -41.53 22.21
C THR A 9 -4.52 -40.72 22.25
N ILE A 10 -3.44 -41.26 22.85
CA ILE A 10 -2.12 -40.60 22.85
C ILE A 10 -1.51 -40.54 21.43
N LEU A 11 -1.68 -41.58 20.61
CA LEU A 11 -1.25 -41.60 19.21
C LEU A 11 -2.03 -40.55 18.39
N PHE A 12 -3.33 -40.40 18.60
CA PHE A 12 -4.14 -39.40 17.88
C PHE A 12 -3.81 -37.96 18.28
N VAL A 13 -3.54 -37.69 19.54
CA VAL A 13 -3.10 -36.37 20.04
C VAL A 13 -1.68 -36.06 19.55
N GLY A 14 -0.78 -37.05 19.50
CA GLY A 14 0.57 -36.87 18.95
C GLY A 14 0.60 -36.57 17.44
N VAL A 15 -0.31 -37.16 16.66
CA VAL A 15 -0.40 -36.92 15.21
C VAL A 15 -1.01 -35.55 14.91
N SER A 16 -2.00 -35.08 15.69
CA SER A 16 -2.56 -33.73 15.52
C SER A 16 -1.58 -32.59 15.87
N ALA A 17 -0.63 -32.86 16.78
CA ALA A 17 0.43 -31.87 17.07
C ALA A 17 1.49 -31.74 15.97
N LEU A 18 1.65 -32.78 15.13
CA LEU A 18 2.60 -32.76 14.00
C LEU A 18 2.04 -32.05 12.74
N TRP A 19 0.73 -31.80 12.66
CA TRP A 19 0.08 -31.15 11.52
C TRP A 19 -0.01 -29.63 11.64
N SER A 20 0.47 -29.04 12.72
CA SER A 20 0.62 -27.59 12.88
C SER A 20 1.90 -27.06 12.21
N GLN A 21 2.32 -27.62 11.10
CA GLN A 21 3.45 -27.08 10.35
C GLN A 21 2.99 -25.90 9.48
N HIS A 22 3.48 -24.75 9.88
CA HIS A 22 3.61 -23.47 9.16
C HIS A 22 3.07 -23.47 7.73
N ALA A 23 1.80 -23.11 7.57
CA ALA A 23 1.17 -22.94 6.27
C ALA A 23 1.53 -21.58 5.65
N ASN A 24 2.83 -21.28 5.48
CA ASN A 24 3.23 -20.10 4.73
C ASN A 24 2.77 -20.20 3.26
N VAL A 25 2.39 -19.07 2.69
CA VAL A 25 2.07 -19.00 1.25
C VAL A 25 3.36 -18.74 0.49
N ILE A 26 3.66 -19.60 -0.47
CA ILE A 26 4.93 -19.57 -1.21
C ILE A 26 4.67 -19.51 -2.71
N TRP A 27 5.28 -18.55 -3.39
CA TRP A 27 5.34 -18.45 -4.84
C TRP A 27 6.79 -18.58 -5.30
N ASN A 28 7.03 -19.44 -6.28
CA ASN A 28 8.35 -19.73 -6.82
C ASN A 28 8.58 -19.11 -8.20
N THR A 29 7.65 -18.27 -8.66
CA THR A 29 7.74 -17.53 -9.91
C THR A 29 7.31 -16.08 -9.69
N PRO A 30 7.93 -15.11 -10.36
CA PRO A 30 7.42 -13.75 -10.40
C PRO A 30 5.99 -13.70 -10.96
N SER A 31 5.27 -12.64 -10.63
CA SER A 31 3.92 -12.40 -11.09
C SER A 31 3.91 -11.85 -12.51
N ARG A 32 2.83 -12.08 -13.24
CA ARG A 32 2.63 -11.50 -14.59
C ARG A 32 2.08 -10.08 -14.54
N ASN A 33 1.36 -9.75 -13.47
CA ASN A 33 0.78 -8.42 -13.22
C ASN A 33 0.25 -8.33 -11.78
N SER A 34 -0.32 -7.19 -11.41
CA SER A 34 -0.84 -6.92 -10.07
C SER A 34 -2.00 -7.82 -9.62
N SER A 35 -2.69 -8.53 -10.52
CA SER A 35 -3.75 -9.47 -10.12
C SER A 35 -3.22 -10.72 -9.41
N GLU A 36 -1.92 -10.98 -9.55
CA GLU A 36 -1.20 -12.07 -8.88
C GLU A 36 -0.41 -11.57 -7.66
N SER A 37 -0.79 -10.41 -7.10
CA SER A 37 -0.12 -9.81 -5.95
C SER A 37 -0.39 -10.59 -4.65
N MET A 38 0.62 -10.72 -3.80
CA MET A 38 0.53 -11.34 -2.48
C MET A 38 0.06 -10.31 -1.45
N PRO A 39 -1.06 -10.55 -0.73
CA PRO A 39 -1.53 -9.63 0.29
C PRO A 39 -0.64 -9.69 1.54
N CYS A 40 -0.41 -8.53 2.14
CA CYS A 40 0.22 -8.38 3.44
C CYS A 40 -0.39 -7.17 4.14
N GLY A 41 -0.38 -7.16 5.47
CA GLY A 41 -0.89 -6.01 6.20
C GLY A 41 -0.80 -6.19 7.71
N GLY A 42 -1.15 -5.14 8.42
CA GLY A 42 -1.20 -5.13 9.88
C GLY A 42 -1.96 -3.89 10.38
N GLY A 43 -2.70 -4.03 11.48
CA GLY A 43 -3.58 -2.95 11.95
C GLY A 43 -4.62 -2.58 10.91
N ASP A 44 -4.63 -1.32 10.49
CA ASP A 44 -5.52 -0.76 9.47
C ASP A 44 -4.85 -0.55 8.10
N ILE A 45 -3.61 -1.02 7.93
CA ILE A 45 -2.81 -0.93 6.70
C ILE A 45 -2.87 -2.24 5.92
N GLY A 46 -3.07 -2.13 4.61
CA GLY A 46 -3.00 -3.22 3.65
C GLY A 46 -2.02 -2.94 2.52
N MET A 47 -1.32 -3.99 2.10
CA MET A 47 -0.44 -3.99 0.94
C MET A 47 -0.78 -5.15 0.01
N ASN A 48 -0.52 -4.97 -1.28
CA ASN A 48 -0.49 -6.03 -2.26
C ASN A 48 0.88 -5.99 -2.95
N ILE A 49 1.69 -7.02 -2.76
CA ILE A 49 3.11 -7.05 -3.15
C ILE A 49 3.32 -8.05 -4.28
N TRP A 50 4.04 -7.67 -5.34
CA TRP A 50 4.38 -8.56 -6.44
C TRP A 50 5.71 -8.18 -7.10
N VAL A 51 6.28 -9.10 -7.86
CA VAL A 51 7.45 -8.87 -8.70
C VAL A 51 7.06 -9.06 -10.15
N GLU A 52 7.29 -8.06 -10.99
CA GLU A 52 6.96 -8.04 -12.42
C GLU A 52 8.13 -7.43 -13.18
N ASP A 53 8.62 -8.13 -14.21
CA ASP A 53 9.76 -7.70 -15.03
C ASP A 53 11.03 -7.34 -14.24
N GLY A 54 11.21 -7.96 -13.07
CA GLY A 54 12.32 -7.72 -12.16
C GLY A 54 12.14 -6.55 -11.21
N ASP A 55 11.11 -5.73 -11.35
CA ASP A 55 10.76 -4.69 -10.38
C ASP A 55 9.87 -5.26 -9.28
N VAL A 56 10.13 -4.89 -8.04
CA VAL A 56 9.25 -5.22 -6.91
C VAL A 56 8.26 -4.08 -6.73
N MET A 57 6.98 -4.40 -6.78
CA MET A 57 5.92 -3.41 -6.70
C MET A 57 4.94 -3.73 -5.58
N PHE A 58 4.37 -2.70 -4.98
CA PHE A 58 3.29 -2.88 -4.03
C PHE A 58 2.32 -1.70 -4.01
N TYR A 59 1.03 -2.01 -3.87
CA TYR A 59 0.01 -1.02 -3.56
C TYR A 59 -0.01 -0.75 -2.06
N VAL A 60 -0.30 0.51 -1.72
CA VAL A 60 -0.46 0.98 -0.35
C VAL A 60 -1.91 1.37 -0.12
N SER A 61 -2.51 0.87 0.95
CA SER A 61 -3.85 1.27 1.38
C SER A 61 -3.96 1.31 2.91
N ARG A 62 -4.87 2.14 3.39
CA ARG A 62 -5.25 2.23 4.80
C ARG A 62 -6.76 2.28 4.91
N SER A 63 -7.33 1.77 5.98
CA SER A 63 -8.77 1.90 6.26
C SER A 63 -9.14 3.36 6.47
N GLY A 64 -10.35 3.73 6.02
CA GLY A 64 -10.86 5.10 6.17
C GLY A 64 -10.40 6.10 5.12
N THR A 65 -9.71 5.66 4.06
CA THR A 65 -9.24 6.52 2.95
C THR A 65 -10.32 6.68 1.88
N PHE A 66 -11.36 7.47 2.18
CA PHE A 66 -12.46 7.73 1.27
C PHE A 66 -12.35 9.13 0.68
N ASP A 67 -12.39 9.23 -0.66
CA ASP A 67 -12.37 10.51 -1.36
C ASP A 67 -13.71 11.27 -1.25
N GLU A 68 -13.78 12.45 -1.86
CA GLU A 68 -14.97 13.30 -1.91
C GLU A 68 -16.19 12.63 -2.54
N ASN A 69 -15.97 11.61 -3.36
CA ASN A 69 -16.99 10.80 -4.01
C ASN A 69 -17.36 9.54 -3.19
N ASN A 70 -16.77 9.37 -2.00
CA ASN A 70 -16.87 8.20 -1.14
C ASN A 70 -16.37 6.91 -1.80
N CYS A 71 -15.32 7.02 -2.60
CA CYS A 71 -14.58 5.88 -3.11
C CYS A 71 -13.42 5.56 -2.17
N GLN A 72 -13.30 4.32 -1.72
CA GLN A 72 -12.11 3.89 -0.97
C GLN A 72 -10.91 3.85 -1.92
N LEU A 73 -9.86 4.58 -1.59
CA LEU A 73 -8.69 4.74 -2.44
C LEU A 73 -7.49 3.90 -1.98
N LYS A 74 -6.76 3.37 -2.96
CA LYS A 74 -5.35 3.05 -2.77
C LYS A 74 -4.57 4.36 -2.76
N GLN A 75 -3.61 4.48 -1.83
CA GLN A 75 -2.85 5.72 -1.64
C GLN A 75 -1.64 5.84 -2.56
N GLY A 76 -1.50 4.95 -3.51
CA GLY A 76 -0.44 4.91 -4.51
C GLY A 76 0.13 3.50 -4.69
N ARG A 77 1.09 3.42 -5.59
CA ARG A 77 1.93 2.24 -5.81
C ARG A 77 3.38 2.64 -5.57
N VAL A 78 4.13 1.76 -4.91
CA VAL A 78 5.57 1.91 -4.77
C VAL A 78 6.24 0.86 -5.63
N ARG A 79 7.25 1.27 -6.36
CA ARG A 79 8.11 0.40 -7.16
C ARG A 79 9.53 0.48 -6.61
N LEU A 80 10.14 -0.66 -6.40
CA LEU A 80 11.50 -0.83 -5.98
C LEU A 80 12.28 -1.53 -7.11
N ARG A 81 13.33 -0.90 -7.58
CA ARG A 81 14.25 -1.42 -8.59
C ARG A 81 15.66 -1.51 -8.01
N LEU A 82 16.30 -2.63 -8.21
CA LEU A 82 17.65 -2.88 -7.77
C LEU A 82 18.61 -2.99 -8.97
N SER A 83 19.83 -2.52 -8.83
CA SER A 83 20.86 -2.62 -9.86
C SER A 83 22.20 -3.06 -9.26
N PRO A 84 22.79 -4.18 -9.73
CA PRO A 84 22.23 -5.15 -10.68
C PRO A 84 20.89 -5.73 -10.24
N ASN A 85 20.01 -6.09 -11.20
CA ASN A 85 18.67 -6.59 -10.89
C ASN A 85 18.73 -8.09 -10.56
N PRO A 86 18.41 -8.51 -9.31
CA PRO A 86 18.52 -9.91 -8.89
C PRO A 86 17.31 -10.76 -9.32
N PHE A 87 16.18 -10.14 -9.66
CA PHE A 87 14.92 -10.85 -9.92
C PHE A 87 14.66 -11.09 -11.41
N LYS A 88 15.37 -10.36 -12.28
CA LYS A 88 15.25 -10.55 -13.72
C LYS A 88 15.87 -11.90 -14.09
N ASP A 89 15.06 -12.79 -14.67
CA ASP A 89 15.47 -14.12 -15.10
C ASP A 89 15.97 -15.06 -13.95
N ALA A 90 15.61 -14.75 -12.69
CA ALA A 90 16.01 -15.54 -11.52
C ALA A 90 15.40 -16.95 -11.57
N LYS A 91 16.24 -17.97 -11.44
CA LYS A 91 15.83 -19.39 -11.41
C LYS A 91 15.45 -19.88 -10.01
N ASP A 92 15.89 -19.17 -8.98
CA ASP A 92 15.71 -19.46 -7.56
C ASP A 92 14.81 -18.43 -6.88
N PHE A 93 13.93 -17.78 -7.67
CA PHE A 93 12.96 -16.81 -7.16
C PHE A 93 12.04 -17.45 -6.12
N ARG A 94 11.85 -16.75 -5.00
CA ARG A 94 10.91 -17.13 -3.96
C ARG A 94 10.28 -15.89 -3.35
N GLN A 95 8.96 -15.87 -3.29
CA GLN A 95 8.17 -14.91 -2.54
C GLN A 95 7.34 -15.66 -1.51
N GLU A 96 7.42 -15.29 -0.25
CA GLU A 96 6.82 -16.02 0.86
C GLU A 96 6.14 -15.11 1.85
N LEU A 97 4.85 -15.36 2.13
CA LEU A 97 4.14 -14.77 3.25
C LEU A 97 4.38 -15.61 4.50
N LYS A 98 5.13 -15.08 5.45
CA LYS A 98 5.43 -15.66 6.75
C LYS A 98 4.27 -15.40 7.71
N LEU A 99 3.25 -16.27 7.67
CA LEU A 99 1.98 -16.05 8.38
C LEU A 99 2.15 -15.91 9.90
N LYS A 100 3.07 -16.67 10.50
CA LYS A 100 3.32 -16.61 11.94
C LYS A 100 3.97 -15.27 12.35
N ASP A 101 4.85 -14.76 11.51
CA ASP A 101 5.71 -13.62 11.84
C ASP A 101 5.18 -12.30 11.22
N GLY A 102 4.15 -12.40 10.33
CA GLY A 102 3.41 -11.26 9.80
C GLY A 102 4.17 -10.41 8.77
N TYR A 103 5.08 -11.02 7.97
CA TYR A 103 5.81 -10.30 6.93
C TYR A 103 5.89 -11.06 5.60
N VAL A 104 6.17 -10.35 4.53
CA VAL A 104 6.49 -10.94 3.22
C VAL A 104 7.98 -10.87 2.98
N GLU A 105 8.55 -11.98 2.51
CA GLU A 105 9.94 -12.09 2.09
C GLU A 105 10.01 -12.38 0.59
N ILE A 106 10.86 -11.65 -0.13
CA ILE A 106 11.17 -11.90 -1.54
C ILE A 106 12.66 -12.17 -1.64
N ALA A 107 13.04 -13.29 -2.22
CA ALA A 107 14.44 -13.69 -2.34
C ALA A 107 14.79 -14.19 -3.75
N ALA A 108 16.00 -13.88 -4.19
CA ALA A 108 16.65 -14.46 -5.36
C ALA A 108 18.18 -14.31 -5.23
N GLY A 109 18.90 -15.39 -5.42
CA GLY A 109 20.35 -15.43 -5.22
C GLY A 109 20.73 -15.02 -3.81
N ASN A 110 21.55 -13.97 -3.70
CA ASN A 110 22.00 -13.41 -2.42
C ASN A 110 21.17 -12.20 -1.96
N THR A 111 20.10 -11.89 -2.67
CA THR A 111 19.23 -10.74 -2.34
C THR A 111 17.99 -11.21 -1.60
N GLN A 112 17.65 -10.48 -0.54
CA GLN A 112 16.45 -10.67 0.24
C GLN A 112 15.79 -9.30 0.48
N ILE A 113 14.47 -9.24 0.31
CA ILE A 113 13.65 -8.07 0.64
C ILE A 113 12.58 -8.50 1.62
N GLN A 114 12.40 -7.74 2.69
CA GLN A 114 11.35 -7.96 3.68
C GLN A 114 10.40 -6.78 3.73
N PHE A 115 9.09 -7.09 3.81
CA PHE A 115 8.00 -6.12 3.94
C PHE A 115 7.19 -6.46 5.18
N TRP A 116 7.02 -5.50 6.08
CA TRP A 116 6.14 -5.66 7.23
C TRP A 116 5.45 -4.36 7.60
N VAL A 117 4.38 -4.46 8.35
CA VAL A 117 3.67 -3.32 8.95
C VAL A 117 3.91 -3.34 10.45
N ASP A 118 4.32 -2.21 11.02
CA ASP A 118 4.28 -2.03 12.47
C ASP A 118 2.82 -1.88 12.91
N VAL A 119 2.31 -2.85 13.67
CA VAL A 119 0.90 -2.88 14.10
C VAL A 119 0.57 -1.86 15.18
N PHE A 120 1.57 -1.30 15.85
CA PHE A 120 1.42 -0.27 16.88
C PHE A 120 1.54 1.15 16.32
N HIS A 121 2.18 1.28 15.17
CA HIS A 121 2.37 2.53 14.44
C HIS A 121 1.99 2.31 12.98
N PRO A 122 1.33 3.27 12.32
CA PRO A 122 0.89 3.09 10.93
C PRO A 122 2.07 3.22 9.95
N ILE A 123 3.05 2.31 10.06
CA ILE A 123 4.30 2.34 9.31
C ILE A 123 4.50 1.04 8.53
N ILE A 124 4.72 1.19 7.23
CA ILE A 124 5.24 0.13 6.36
C ILE A 124 6.75 0.21 6.36
N HIS A 125 7.41 -0.90 6.61
CA HIS A 125 8.85 -1.04 6.51
C HIS A 125 9.22 -1.90 5.31
N VAL A 126 10.27 -1.49 4.60
CA VAL A 126 10.89 -2.26 3.52
C VAL A 126 12.40 -2.31 3.78
N GLU A 127 12.91 -3.52 3.93
CA GLU A 127 14.34 -3.76 4.12
C GLU A 127 14.89 -4.62 2.97
N VAL A 128 15.96 -4.16 2.35
CA VAL A 128 16.71 -4.87 1.30
C VAL A 128 18.05 -5.27 1.87
N THR A 129 18.41 -6.54 1.75
CA THR A 129 19.75 -7.05 2.09
C THR A 129 20.35 -7.80 0.92
N ASN A 130 21.64 -7.67 0.70
CA ASN A 130 22.38 -8.40 -0.32
C ASN A 130 23.84 -8.63 0.09
N ALA A 131 24.45 -9.69 -0.44
CA ALA A 131 25.87 -9.98 -0.19
C ALA A 131 26.82 -8.93 -0.79
N GLN A 132 26.46 -8.31 -1.90
CA GLN A 132 27.19 -7.22 -2.56
C GLN A 132 26.40 -5.93 -2.54
N PRO A 133 27.06 -4.76 -2.54
CA PRO A 133 26.32 -3.49 -2.61
C PRO A 133 25.45 -3.39 -3.88
N LEU A 134 24.18 -2.97 -3.71
CA LEU A 134 23.23 -2.69 -4.78
C LEU A 134 22.86 -1.22 -4.79
N GLN A 135 22.65 -0.67 -5.97
CA GLN A 135 21.98 0.61 -6.14
C GLN A 135 20.47 0.39 -6.05
N THR A 136 19.80 1.17 -5.21
CA THR A 136 18.36 1.10 -5.00
C THR A 136 17.67 2.30 -5.62
N GLU A 137 16.60 2.08 -6.36
CA GLU A 137 15.67 3.12 -6.83
C GLU A 137 14.28 2.81 -6.28
N VAL A 138 13.65 3.83 -5.69
CA VAL A 138 12.30 3.76 -5.16
C VAL A 138 11.45 4.79 -5.89
N PHE A 139 10.30 4.36 -6.44
CA PHE A 139 9.36 5.22 -7.13
C PHE A 139 8.05 5.22 -6.34
N TYR A 140 7.56 6.40 -5.97
CA TYR A 140 6.17 6.57 -5.57
C TYR A 140 5.36 6.93 -6.81
N GLU A 141 4.37 6.13 -7.14
CA GLU A 141 3.56 6.24 -8.35
C GLU A 141 2.11 6.57 -8.00
N ASN A 142 1.60 7.69 -8.53
CA ASN A 142 0.26 8.18 -8.26
C ASN A 142 -0.50 8.48 -9.55
N TRP A 143 -1.72 7.94 -9.69
CA TRP A 143 -2.62 8.14 -10.82
C TRP A 143 -3.66 9.24 -10.58
N ARG A 144 -3.67 9.87 -9.41
CA ARG A 144 -4.45 11.07 -9.06
C ARG A 144 -3.58 12.33 -8.98
N TYR A 145 -2.54 12.42 -9.82
CA TYR A 145 -1.62 13.56 -9.85
C TYR A 145 -2.21 14.81 -10.52
N GLN A 146 -3.42 14.69 -11.06
CA GLN A 146 -4.19 15.79 -11.66
C GLN A 146 -5.70 15.52 -11.50
N GLU A 147 -6.47 16.60 -11.38
CA GLU A 147 -7.93 16.53 -11.42
C GLU A 147 -8.40 15.94 -12.76
N ARG A 148 -9.43 15.14 -12.72
CA ARG A 148 -10.04 14.56 -13.91
C ARG A 148 -11.50 14.21 -13.71
N PRO A 149 -12.32 14.17 -14.79
CA PRO A 149 -13.68 13.64 -14.72
C PRO A 149 -13.68 12.18 -14.24
N VAL A 150 -14.71 11.82 -13.44
CA VAL A 150 -14.97 10.43 -13.06
C VAL A 150 -15.21 9.60 -14.32
N ARG A 151 -14.45 8.52 -14.49
CA ARG A 151 -14.51 7.65 -15.67
C ARG A 151 -15.75 6.75 -15.63
N LYS A 152 -16.19 6.30 -16.82
CA LYS A 152 -17.25 5.30 -16.93
C LYS A 152 -16.86 4.02 -16.16
N GLY A 153 -17.71 3.60 -15.24
CA GLY A 153 -17.49 2.44 -14.36
C GLY A 153 -16.95 2.83 -12.96
N GLU A 154 -16.23 3.92 -12.80
CA GLU A 154 -15.80 4.40 -11.47
C GLU A 154 -16.98 4.85 -10.62
N GLY A 155 -18.03 5.43 -11.22
CA GLY A 155 -19.26 5.83 -10.52
C GLY A 155 -19.96 4.68 -9.77
N GLN A 156 -19.68 3.42 -10.11
CA GLN A 156 -20.16 2.26 -9.37
C GLN A 156 -19.43 2.05 -8.04
N GLN A 157 -18.21 2.56 -7.94
CA GLN A 157 -17.37 2.49 -6.74
C GLN A 157 -17.64 3.65 -5.78
N CYS A 158 -18.39 4.67 -6.23
CA CYS A 158 -18.74 5.88 -5.49
C CYS A 158 -20.16 5.79 -4.93
N SER A 159 -20.50 6.63 -3.96
CA SER A 159 -21.84 6.67 -3.38
C SER A 159 -22.92 7.21 -4.32
N TYR A 160 -22.58 7.76 -5.45
CA TYR A 160 -23.55 8.12 -6.50
C TYR A 160 -24.19 6.92 -7.18
N LYS A 161 -23.62 5.74 -7.01
CA LYS A 161 -24.04 4.50 -7.69
C LYS A 161 -24.04 4.67 -9.21
N TRP A 162 -25.25 4.71 -9.81
CA TRP A 162 -25.44 4.70 -11.26
C TRP A 162 -25.61 6.10 -11.88
N ALA A 163 -25.78 7.12 -11.06
CA ALA A 163 -26.16 8.46 -11.49
C ALA A 163 -25.32 9.56 -10.82
N PRO A 164 -24.00 9.64 -11.05
CA PRO A 164 -23.22 10.76 -10.60
C PRO A 164 -23.73 12.05 -11.24
N PRO A 165 -23.73 13.19 -10.53
CA PRO A 165 -24.05 14.48 -11.12
C PRO A 165 -23.18 14.77 -12.33
N LYS A 166 -23.73 15.53 -13.30
CA LYS A 166 -22.95 15.95 -14.45
C LYS A 166 -21.77 16.83 -13.98
N GLY A 167 -20.57 16.51 -14.46
CA GLY A 167 -19.35 17.24 -14.12
C GLY A 167 -18.68 16.77 -12.84
N THR A 168 -19.06 15.60 -12.28
CA THR A 168 -18.34 15.00 -11.16
C THR A 168 -16.90 14.73 -11.52
N VAL A 169 -15.97 15.17 -10.68
CA VAL A 169 -14.52 15.02 -10.84
C VAL A 169 -13.93 14.19 -9.69
N THR A 170 -12.74 13.66 -9.94
CA THR A 170 -11.83 13.15 -8.92
C THR A 170 -10.78 14.22 -8.70
N GLU A 171 -10.68 14.73 -7.48
CA GLU A 171 -9.68 15.72 -7.08
C GLU A 171 -8.27 15.14 -7.13
N SER A 172 -7.29 16.00 -7.35
CA SER A 172 -5.88 15.60 -7.37
C SER A 172 -5.30 15.44 -5.97
N ASP A 173 -4.35 14.52 -5.84
CA ASP A 173 -3.52 14.41 -4.63
C ASP A 173 -2.44 15.48 -4.62
N CYS A 174 -2.06 15.93 -3.43
CA CYS A 174 -0.89 16.77 -3.22
C CYS A 174 0.35 15.89 -3.02
N VAL A 175 1.42 16.21 -3.73
CA VAL A 175 2.72 15.57 -3.54
C VAL A 175 3.80 16.65 -3.41
N SER A 176 4.57 16.58 -2.33
CA SER A 176 5.67 17.47 -2.04
C SER A 176 6.93 16.69 -1.74
N VAL A 177 8.06 17.15 -2.25
CA VAL A 177 9.34 16.47 -2.13
C VAL A 177 10.34 17.37 -1.41
N ASN A 178 11.06 16.78 -0.48
CA ASN A 178 12.28 17.28 0.10
C ASN A 178 13.43 16.34 -0.28
N THR A 179 14.67 16.64 0.04
CA THR A 179 15.89 15.93 -0.39
C THR A 179 15.78 14.41 -0.27
N ASN A 180 15.29 13.90 0.86
CA ASN A 180 15.23 12.47 1.17
C ASN A 180 13.83 11.98 1.58
N GLN A 181 12.82 12.82 1.38
CA GLN A 181 11.47 12.58 1.89
C GLN A 181 10.43 13.02 0.86
N LEU A 182 9.38 12.23 0.71
CA LEU A 182 8.20 12.55 -0.08
C LEU A 182 6.99 12.56 0.83
N LEU A 183 6.26 13.68 0.86
CA LEU A 183 4.93 13.80 1.46
C LEU A 183 3.88 13.67 0.35
N PHE A 184 2.89 12.82 0.55
CA PHE A 184 1.75 12.67 -0.35
C PHE A 184 0.46 12.63 0.45
N TYR A 185 -0.58 13.32 -0.03
CA TYR A 185 -1.89 13.26 0.62
C TYR A 185 -3.02 13.66 -0.32
N HIS A 186 -4.20 13.15 -0.03
CA HIS A 186 -5.48 13.59 -0.53
C HIS A 186 -6.21 14.37 0.57
N ARG A 187 -6.91 15.44 0.20
CA ARG A 187 -7.80 16.17 1.11
C ARG A 187 -9.13 16.42 0.43
N ASN A 188 -10.19 15.90 1.02
CA ASN A 188 -11.53 16.13 0.54
C ASN A 188 -11.91 17.61 0.69
N PRO A 189 -12.62 18.19 -0.30
CA PRO A 189 -13.14 19.55 -0.23
C PRO A 189 -14.27 19.68 0.80
N GLU A 190 -14.75 20.91 0.98
CA GLU A 190 -15.92 21.21 1.80
C GLU A 190 -17.19 20.54 1.30
N GLN A 191 -17.37 20.48 -0.03
CA GLN A 191 -18.50 19.82 -0.68
C GLN A 191 -18.10 18.41 -1.13
N THR A 192 -18.88 17.43 -0.72
CA THR A 192 -18.65 16.03 -1.01
C THR A 192 -19.92 15.36 -1.52
N VAL A 193 -19.86 14.11 -1.88
CA VAL A 193 -21.05 13.31 -2.27
C VAL A 193 -22.15 13.33 -1.20
N PHE A 194 -21.78 13.50 0.08
CA PHE A 194 -22.76 13.65 1.17
C PHE A 194 -23.73 14.80 0.89
N ASP A 195 -23.22 15.96 0.49
CA ASP A 195 -24.03 17.14 0.21
C ASP A 195 -24.99 16.91 -0.96
N VAL A 196 -24.50 16.26 -2.00
CA VAL A 196 -25.27 15.91 -3.19
C VAL A 196 -26.39 14.93 -2.85
N VAL A 197 -26.08 13.87 -2.10
CA VAL A 197 -27.04 12.82 -1.73
C VAL A 197 -28.12 13.37 -0.81
N VAL A 198 -27.76 14.20 0.18
CA VAL A 198 -28.72 14.88 1.07
C VAL A 198 -29.70 15.76 0.27
N ALA A 199 -29.19 16.53 -0.70
CA ALA A 199 -30.00 17.35 -1.56
C ALA A 199 -30.93 16.53 -2.48
N GLN A 200 -30.42 15.47 -3.10
CA GLN A 200 -31.18 14.57 -3.97
C GLN A 200 -32.32 13.83 -3.22
N GLN A 201 -32.14 13.60 -1.92
CA GLN A 201 -33.12 12.96 -1.06
C GLN A 201 -34.12 13.98 -0.42
N GLY A 202 -34.00 15.28 -0.73
CA GLY A 202 -34.83 16.30 -0.17
C GLY A 202 -34.64 16.56 1.33
N MET A 203 -33.44 16.24 1.88
CA MET A 203 -33.16 16.27 3.31
C MET A 203 -32.36 17.50 3.76
N ASN A 204 -32.35 18.58 2.95
CA ASN A 204 -31.58 19.80 3.25
C ASN A 204 -31.96 20.46 4.59
N GLU A 205 -33.25 20.41 4.99
CA GLU A 205 -33.71 20.99 6.23
C GLU A 205 -33.10 20.38 7.49
N VAL A 206 -32.76 19.09 7.44
CA VAL A 206 -32.13 18.33 8.54
C VAL A 206 -30.64 18.12 8.39
N LYS A 207 -30.06 18.63 7.31
CA LYS A 207 -28.61 18.45 7.01
C LYS A 207 -27.70 18.91 8.14
N SER A 208 -28.05 20.00 8.83
CA SER A 208 -27.25 20.52 9.96
C SER A 208 -27.22 19.58 11.18
N GLN A 209 -28.13 18.60 11.24
CA GLN A 209 -28.19 17.59 12.30
C GLN A 209 -27.43 16.32 11.92
N MET A 210 -26.88 16.24 10.70
CA MET A 210 -26.15 15.10 10.18
C MET A 210 -24.64 15.35 10.22
N MET A 211 -23.87 14.32 10.53
CA MET A 211 -22.42 14.36 10.40
C MET A 211 -22.02 14.01 8.97
N ASN A 212 -21.18 14.84 8.33
CA ASN A 212 -20.51 14.51 7.07
C ASN A 212 -19.15 13.91 7.36
N PRO A 213 -18.96 12.57 7.21
CA PRO A 213 -17.71 11.91 7.53
C PRO A 213 -16.60 12.18 6.49
N LEU A 214 -16.95 12.73 5.33
CA LEU A 214 -16.01 12.97 4.23
C LEU A 214 -15.47 14.40 4.23
N LYS A 215 -16.17 15.34 4.86
CA LYS A 215 -15.77 16.76 4.87
C LYS A 215 -14.38 16.92 5.49
N ASN A 216 -13.45 17.53 4.75
CA ASN A 216 -12.06 17.76 5.17
C ASN A 216 -11.29 16.48 5.55
N LEU A 217 -11.84 15.30 5.26
CA LEU A 217 -11.10 14.04 5.47
C LEU A 217 -9.80 14.10 4.66
N THR A 218 -8.70 13.94 5.36
CA THR A 218 -7.35 14.02 4.80
C THR A 218 -6.63 12.72 5.10
N PHE A 219 -6.03 12.11 4.09
CA PHE A 219 -5.28 10.88 4.23
C PHE A 219 -4.08 10.87 3.28
N GLY A 220 -3.03 10.23 3.70
CA GLY A 220 -1.80 10.19 2.94
C GLY A 220 -0.66 9.66 3.78
N GLY A 221 0.55 10.06 3.46
CA GLY A 221 1.71 9.59 4.18
C GLY A 221 3.00 10.24 3.76
N THR A 222 4.06 9.71 4.33
CA THR A 222 5.43 10.12 4.03
C THR A 222 6.28 8.90 3.72
N LEU A 223 6.97 8.93 2.57
CA LEU A 223 8.01 7.97 2.22
C LEU A 223 9.37 8.59 2.51
N PHE A 224 10.24 7.86 3.21
CA PHE A 224 11.60 8.29 3.48
C PHE A 224 12.58 7.13 3.67
N GLY A 225 13.85 7.38 3.39
CA GLY A 225 14.96 6.48 3.62
C GLY A 225 16.25 7.29 3.78
N GLU A 226 17.11 6.91 4.74
CA GLU A 226 18.31 7.68 5.06
C GLU A 226 19.29 7.81 3.90
N ASN A 227 19.38 6.77 3.06
CA ASN A 227 20.28 6.73 1.91
C ASN A 227 19.58 7.11 0.60
N LEU A 228 18.30 7.52 0.63
CA LEU A 228 17.52 7.87 -0.56
C LEU A 228 17.55 9.38 -0.79
N GLU A 229 17.79 9.78 -2.04
CA GLU A 229 17.75 11.15 -2.50
C GLU A 229 16.82 11.27 -3.70
N PHE A 230 16.10 12.39 -3.80
CA PHE A 230 15.19 12.65 -4.90
C PHE A 230 15.95 12.75 -6.23
N ALA A 231 15.48 12.03 -7.24
CA ALA A 231 16.12 11.89 -8.54
C ALA A 231 15.22 12.31 -9.74
N GLY A 232 14.11 13.01 -9.46
CA GLY A 232 13.22 13.54 -10.49
C GLY A 232 11.87 12.87 -10.57
N THR A 233 11.07 13.28 -11.57
CA THR A 233 9.73 12.76 -11.86
C THR A 233 9.66 12.22 -13.29
N ALA A 234 8.73 11.29 -13.52
CA ALA A 234 8.40 10.78 -14.86
C ALA A 234 6.92 10.42 -14.93
N ASP A 235 6.31 10.64 -16.08
CA ASP A 235 4.95 10.20 -16.37
C ASP A 235 5.02 8.92 -17.21
N ASP A 236 4.13 7.95 -16.92
CA ASP A 236 4.10 6.66 -17.62
C ASP A 236 2.70 6.02 -17.48
N VAL A 237 2.48 4.87 -18.09
CA VAL A 237 1.22 4.12 -18.10
C VAL A 237 1.43 2.72 -17.52
N TYR A 238 0.56 2.30 -16.62
CA TYR A 238 0.51 0.92 -16.14
C TYR A 238 -0.90 0.38 -16.24
N ALA A 239 -1.05 -0.76 -16.90
CA ALA A 239 -2.34 -1.43 -17.12
C ALA A 239 -3.43 -0.47 -17.66
N GLY A 240 -3.04 0.43 -18.60
CA GLY A 240 -3.93 1.41 -19.21
C GLY A 240 -4.29 2.62 -18.33
N THR A 241 -3.60 2.81 -17.20
CA THR A 241 -3.79 3.95 -16.31
C THR A 241 -2.54 4.82 -16.28
N ASP A 242 -2.71 6.10 -16.65
CA ASP A 242 -1.64 7.11 -16.56
C ASP A 242 -1.29 7.37 -15.11
N TYR A 243 -0.01 7.52 -14.81
CA TYR A 243 0.48 7.87 -13.50
C TYR A 243 1.71 8.78 -13.58
N ARG A 244 1.97 9.52 -12.51
CA ARG A 244 3.23 10.21 -12.27
C ARG A 244 4.01 9.49 -11.21
N ALA A 245 5.31 9.30 -11.48
CA ALA A 245 6.27 8.73 -10.56
C ALA A 245 7.20 9.81 -10.00
N TRP A 246 7.43 9.77 -8.70
CA TRP A 246 8.50 10.51 -8.01
C TRP A 246 9.59 9.52 -7.66
N LYS A 247 10.73 9.68 -8.27
CA LYS A 247 11.86 8.77 -8.16
C LYS A 247 12.83 9.22 -7.08
N PHE A 248 13.21 8.27 -6.24
CA PHE A 248 14.34 8.37 -5.32
C PHE A 248 15.39 7.34 -5.71
N ARG A 249 16.66 7.67 -5.44
CA ARG A 249 17.78 6.79 -5.70
C ARG A 249 18.70 6.80 -4.50
N SER A 250 19.28 5.63 -4.15
CA SER A 250 20.28 5.59 -3.10
C SER A 250 21.51 6.42 -3.49
N SER A 251 21.98 7.27 -2.58
CA SER A 251 23.15 8.14 -2.81
C SER A 251 24.42 7.33 -3.05
N LYS A 252 24.48 6.14 -2.45
CA LYS A 252 25.53 5.14 -2.66
C LYS A 252 24.95 3.72 -2.70
N ALA A 253 25.58 2.83 -3.44
CA ALA A 253 25.26 1.41 -3.40
C ALA A 253 25.52 0.86 -1.99
N ALA A 254 24.60 0.04 -1.48
CA ALA A 254 24.67 -0.50 -0.12
C ALA A 254 24.33 -2.00 -0.10
N ARG A 255 24.84 -2.72 0.90
CA ARG A 255 24.46 -4.11 1.16
C ARG A 255 23.16 -4.22 1.94
N LYS A 256 22.78 -3.14 2.63
CA LYS A 256 21.53 -3.01 3.37
C LYS A 256 20.92 -1.66 3.06
N GLU A 257 19.66 -1.66 2.65
CA GLU A 257 18.85 -0.46 2.44
C GLU A 257 17.56 -0.61 3.23
N HIS A 258 17.10 0.47 3.84
CA HIS A 258 15.85 0.49 4.58
C HIS A 258 15.11 1.80 4.29
N PHE A 259 13.83 1.66 3.96
CA PHE A 259 12.94 2.82 3.85
C PHE A 259 11.57 2.52 4.46
N CYS A 260 10.88 3.58 4.83
CA CYS A 260 9.60 3.51 5.50
C CYS A 260 8.53 4.33 4.77
N ILE A 261 7.28 3.93 4.94
CA ILE A 261 6.11 4.71 4.57
C ILE A 261 5.23 4.84 5.80
N VAL A 262 5.14 6.06 6.34
CA VAL A 262 4.23 6.38 7.44
C VAL A 262 2.91 6.83 6.85
N LEU A 263 1.79 6.27 7.32
CA LEU A 263 0.45 6.59 6.83
C LEU A 263 -0.38 7.29 7.90
N HIS A 264 -1.19 8.24 7.47
CA HIS A 264 -2.08 8.99 8.33
C HIS A 264 -3.46 9.18 7.70
N THR A 265 -4.51 9.21 8.53
CA THR A 265 -5.89 9.54 8.14
C THR A 265 -6.54 10.33 9.25
N ASP A 266 -7.02 11.55 8.95
CA ASP A 266 -7.66 12.43 9.92
C ASP A 266 -8.63 13.40 9.20
N GLN A 267 -9.60 13.94 9.93
CA GLN A 267 -10.46 15.04 9.48
C GLN A 267 -9.89 16.43 9.84
N THR A 268 -8.71 16.49 10.47
CA THR A 268 -7.98 17.72 10.83
C THR A 268 -6.84 18.00 9.84
N GLU A 269 -6.23 19.19 9.92
CA GLU A 269 -5.11 19.54 9.05
C GLU A 269 -3.89 18.65 9.29
N ILE A 270 -3.41 17.97 8.26
CA ILE A 270 -2.27 17.03 8.32
C ILE A 270 -0.98 17.69 8.86
N GLY A 271 -0.79 19.00 8.68
CA GLY A 271 0.42 19.70 9.12
C GLY A 271 0.72 19.64 10.63
N ARG A 272 -0.26 19.29 11.47
CA ARG A 272 -0.09 19.13 12.93
C ARG A 272 0.07 17.68 13.39
N ALA A 273 -0.43 16.72 12.62
CA ALA A 273 -0.42 15.30 13.00
C ALA A 273 0.93 14.62 12.75
N SER A 274 1.62 14.95 11.65
CA SER A 274 2.92 14.36 11.30
C SER A 274 4.04 14.66 12.31
N CYS A 275 3.87 15.66 13.19
CA CYS A 275 4.84 15.99 14.23
C CYS A 275 4.69 15.16 15.52
N ARG A 276 3.56 14.47 15.75
CA ARG A 276 3.33 13.68 16.96
C ARG A 276 3.72 12.20 16.82
N GLU A 277 3.85 11.70 15.59
CA GLU A 277 4.23 10.30 15.31
C GLU A 277 5.70 10.11 14.96
N ARG A 278 6.54 11.15 15.15
CA ARG A 278 7.99 10.98 15.06
C ARG A 278 8.49 10.37 16.37
N VAL A 279 8.82 9.12 16.33
CA VAL A 279 9.70 8.46 17.29
C VAL A 279 11.09 8.35 16.69
#